data_77d77d5069d3620c3d81da6a9e13e14e
#
_entry.id   77d77d5069d3620c3d81da6a9e13e14e
#
_cell.length_a   1.000
_cell.length_b   1.000
_cell.length_c   1.000
_cell.angle_alpha   90.00
_cell.angle_beta   90.00
_cell.angle_gamma   90.00
#
_symmetry.space_group_name_H-M   'P 1'
#
loop_
_entity.id
_entity.type
_entity.pdbx_description
1 polymer ?
#
loop_
_entity_poly.entity_id
_entity_poly.type
_entity_poly.pdbx_seq_one_letter_code
_entity_poly.pdbx_strand_id
1 'polypeptide(L)'
;MTLQTTYLKTPLGTAKIAGDKNGIQSICLLDDGLVSDDLMQLSTPFCLQECVVQLEEYFKGNRDSFNLTANPKGTVFQIKVWKALLKIKYGKTKSYLEQSKALGDVKAIRAVATANGKNPLWIVIPCHRVIGSDGSLTGYAGGLWRKEWLLNHENPVKQQSLF
;
A
#
# COMPACT_ATOMS: atom_id res chain seq x y z
N MET A 1 18.63 -8.77 -14.59
CA MET A 1 17.33 -8.49 -15.18
C MET A 1 16.93 -7.06 -14.95
N THR A 2 16.45 -6.43 -15.99
CA THR A 2 16.13 -5.02 -15.94
C THR A 2 14.79 -4.78 -15.27
N LEU A 3 14.77 -3.93 -14.25
CA LEU A 3 13.57 -3.46 -13.62
C LEU A 3 12.79 -2.59 -14.62
N GLN A 4 11.51 -2.86 -14.78
CA GLN A 4 10.63 -2.10 -15.65
C GLN A 4 9.70 -1.22 -14.81
N THR A 5 9.27 -0.10 -15.38
CA THR A 5 8.46 0.89 -14.67
C THR A 5 7.27 1.30 -15.53
N THR A 6 6.14 1.54 -14.88
CA THR A 6 4.96 2.14 -15.52
C THR A 6 4.29 3.11 -14.54
N TYR A 7 3.42 3.95 -15.07
CA TYR A 7 2.73 4.98 -14.30
C TYR A 7 1.22 4.86 -14.53
N LEU A 8 0.46 5.06 -13.47
CA LEU A 8 -1.00 4.95 -13.51
C LEU A 8 -1.60 6.16 -12.79
N LYS A 9 -2.50 6.88 -13.47
CA LYS A 9 -3.22 7.98 -12.84
C LYS A 9 -4.28 7.42 -11.89
N THR A 10 -4.32 7.94 -10.66
CA THR A 10 -5.25 7.50 -9.61
C THR A 10 -5.87 8.71 -8.92
N PRO A 11 -6.95 8.50 -8.13
CA PRO A 11 -7.49 9.58 -7.28
C PRO A 11 -6.50 10.13 -6.26
N LEU A 12 -5.42 9.41 -5.97
CA LEU A 12 -4.41 9.80 -4.99
C LEU A 12 -3.13 10.36 -5.63
N GLY A 13 -3.17 10.66 -6.92
CA GLY A 13 -2.00 11.08 -7.68
C GLY A 13 -1.54 10.00 -8.65
N THR A 14 -0.29 10.05 -9.05
CA THR A 14 0.25 9.10 -10.03
C THR A 14 0.94 7.94 -9.32
N ALA A 15 0.46 6.73 -9.56
CA ALA A 15 1.13 5.53 -9.07
C ALA A 15 2.34 5.23 -9.96
N LYS A 16 3.51 5.09 -9.33
CA LYS A 16 4.72 4.60 -9.99
C LYS A 16 4.90 3.15 -9.60
N ILE A 17 4.87 2.27 -10.57
CA ILE A 17 4.93 0.83 -10.39
C ILE A 17 6.20 0.30 -11.02
N ALA A 18 6.97 -0.47 -10.28
CA ALA A 18 8.20 -1.07 -10.79
C ALA A 18 8.28 -2.55 -10.44
N GLY A 19 8.83 -3.33 -11.35
CA GLY A 19 8.99 -4.75 -11.17
C GLY A 19 9.64 -5.41 -12.38
N ASP A 20 9.74 -6.71 -12.33
CA ASP A 20 10.26 -7.54 -13.41
C ASP A 20 9.50 -8.87 -13.44
N LYS A 21 10.00 -9.84 -14.20
CA LYS A 21 9.36 -11.16 -14.31
C LYS A 21 9.26 -11.92 -12.98
N ASN A 22 10.03 -11.52 -11.97
CA ASN A 22 10.02 -12.17 -10.67
C ASN A 22 8.97 -11.56 -9.73
N GLY A 23 8.36 -10.46 -10.12
CA GLY A 23 7.27 -9.84 -9.38
C GLY A 23 7.36 -8.34 -9.27
N ILE A 24 6.33 -7.77 -8.65
CA ILE A 24 6.24 -6.33 -8.39
C ILE A 24 7.16 -5.99 -7.23
N GLN A 25 8.04 -5.01 -7.41
CA GLN A 25 9.00 -4.61 -6.37
C GLN A 25 8.62 -3.33 -5.66
N SER A 26 7.94 -2.41 -6.35
CA SER A 26 7.53 -1.16 -5.70
C SER A 26 6.27 -0.57 -6.33
N ILE A 27 5.47 0.05 -5.49
CA ILE A 27 4.33 0.88 -5.86
C ILE A 27 4.36 2.06 -4.89
N CYS A 28 4.42 3.28 -5.43
CA CYS A 28 4.28 4.49 -4.62
C CYS A 28 3.39 5.48 -5.33
N LEU A 29 2.84 6.42 -4.58
CA LEU A 29 1.94 7.45 -5.10
C LEU A 29 2.68 8.79 -5.10
N LEU A 30 2.75 9.40 -6.25
CA LEU A 30 3.41 10.69 -6.47
C LEU A 30 2.36 11.78 -6.64
N ASP A 31 2.66 12.98 -6.19
CA ASP A 31 1.77 14.12 -6.39
C ASP A 31 1.59 14.42 -7.88
N ASP A 32 0.42 14.96 -8.22
CA ASP A 32 0.12 15.32 -9.60
C ASP A 32 1.14 16.33 -10.13
N GLY A 33 1.50 16.18 -11.40
CA GLY A 33 2.45 17.05 -12.06
C GLY A 33 3.91 16.68 -11.91
N LEU A 34 4.25 15.68 -11.09
CA LEU A 34 5.63 15.21 -10.93
C LEU A 34 6.09 14.28 -12.04
N VAL A 35 5.15 13.68 -12.78
CA VAL A 35 5.45 12.76 -13.88
C VAL A 35 5.04 13.43 -15.19
N SER A 36 5.95 13.45 -16.17
CA SER A 36 5.69 14.07 -17.46
C SER A 36 4.62 13.30 -18.25
N ASP A 37 3.89 13.99 -19.10
CA ASP A 37 2.87 13.37 -19.96
C ASP A 37 3.48 12.31 -20.87
N ASP A 38 4.70 12.50 -21.34
CA ASP A 38 5.40 11.53 -22.18
C ASP A 38 5.57 10.19 -21.46
N LEU A 39 5.95 10.21 -20.18
CA LEU A 39 6.08 9.00 -19.37
C LEU A 39 4.73 8.34 -19.11
N MET A 40 3.67 9.13 -18.91
CA MET A 40 2.32 8.62 -18.71
C MET A 40 1.76 7.90 -19.94
N GLN A 41 2.25 8.24 -21.13
CA GLN A 41 1.76 7.68 -22.39
C GLN A 41 2.54 6.44 -22.83
N LEU A 42 3.63 6.07 -22.15
CA LEU A 42 4.36 4.86 -22.49
C LEU A 42 3.48 3.63 -22.27
N SER A 43 3.61 2.65 -23.15
CA SER A 43 2.89 1.39 -23.01
C SER A 43 3.34 0.65 -21.75
N THR A 44 2.40 -0.03 -21.11
CA THR A 44 2.68 -0.79 -19.88
C THR A 44 3.43 -2.07 -20.22
N PRO A 45 4.62 -2.30 -19.64
CA PRO A 45 5.33 -3.57 -19.80
C PRO A 45 4.45 -4.76 -19.40
N PHE A 46 4.61 -5.88 -20.10
CA PHE A 46 3.79 -7.06 -19.87
C PHE A 46 3.76 -7.51 -18.40
N CYS A 47 4.93 -7.54 -17.75
CA CYS A 47 5.04 -7.98 -16.35
C CYS A 47 4.32 -7.07 -15.35
N LEU A 48 3.92 -5.85 -15.76
CA LEU A 48 3.23 -4.88 -14.89
C LEU A 48 1.74 -4.71 -15.25
N GLN A 49 1.27 -5.31 -16.34
CA GLN A 49 -0.10 -5.11 -16.82
C GLN A 49 -1.15 -5.55 -15.81
N GLU A 50 -0.96 -6.71 -15.20
CA GLU A 50 -1.92 -7.24 -14.22
C GLU A 50 -1.98 -6.34 -12.98
N CYS A 51 -0.84 -5.78 -12.56
CA CYS A 51 -0.80 -4.85 -11.44
C CYS A 51 -1.61 -3.58 -11.73
N VAL A 52 -1.46 -3.03 -12.93
CA VAL A 52 -2.23 -1.85 -13.38
C VAL A 52 -3.72 -2.16 -13.35
N VAL A 53 -4.14 -3.28 -13.94
CA VAL A 53 -5.55 -3.68 -13.98
C VAL A 53 -6.12 -3.81 -12.57
N GLN A 54 -5.42 -4.49 -11.68
CA GLN A 54 -5.91 -4.71 -10.31
C GLN A 54 -5.97 -3.43 -9.50
N LEU A 55 -5.01 -2.51 -9.66
CA LEU A 55 -5.08 -1.21 -9.00
C LEU A 55 -6.25 -0.38 -9.53
N GLU A 56 -6.50 -0.39 -10.84
CA GLU A 56 -7.66 0.30 -11.41
C GLU A 56 -8.97 -0.24 -10.84
N GLU A 57 -9.10 -1.56 -10.76
CA GLU A 57 -10.26 -2.21 -10.16
C GLU A 57 -10.43 -1.85 -8.69
N TYR A 58 -9.32 -1.80 -7.93
CA TYR A 58 -9.33 -1.39 -6.53
C TYR A 58 -9.87 0.03 -6.37
N PHE A 59 -9.34 0.98 -7.14
CA PHE A 59 -9.78 2.37 -7.03
C PHE A 59 -11.23 2.59 -7.48
N LYS A 60 -11.74 1.74 -8.36
CA LYS A 60 -13.15 1.77 -8.77
C LYS A 60 -14.09 1.09 -7.77
N GLY A 61 -13.55 0.47 -6.72
CA GLY A 61 -14.35 -0.26 -5.73
C GLY A 61 -14.75 -1.67 -6.14
N ASN A 62 -14.13 -2.20 -7.19
CA ASN A 62 -14.48 -3.51 -7.76
C ASN A 62 -13.54 -4.64 -7.31
N ARG A 63 -12.58 -4.34 -6.46
CA ARG A 63 -11.60 -5.32 -5.98
C ARG A 63 -11.24 -5.04 -4.53
N ASP A 64 -11.26 -6.08 -3.72
CA ASP A 64 -10.93 -6.02 -2.29
C ASP A 64 -9.68 -6.81 -1.90
N SER A 65 -9.09 -7.53 -2.83
CA SER A 65 -7.85 -8.29 -2.60
C SER A 65 -7.01 -8.32 -3.87
N PHE A 66 -5.70 -8.49 -3.70
CA PHE A 66 -4.77 -8.53 -4.83
C PHE A 66 -4.24 -9.95 -5.04
N ASN A 67 -4.15 -10.35 -6.30
CA ASN A 67 -3.56 -11.60 -6.73
C ASN A 67 -2.36 -11.30 -7.64
N LEU A 68 -1.28 -10.85 -7.00
CA LEU A 68 -0.06 -10.42 -7.69
C LEU A 68 1.14 -11.14 -7.10
N THR A 69 2.11 -11.46 -7.95
CA THR A 69 3.41 -11.90 -7.47
C THR A 69 4.16 -10.68 -6.96
N ALA A 70 4.37 -10.60 -5.64
CA ALA A 70 5.12 -9.52 -5.02
C ALA A 70 6.55 -9.98 -4.72
N ASN A 71 7.51 -9.09 -4.97
CA ASN A 71 8.92 -9.36 -4.71
C ASN A 71 9.57 -8.16 -4.03
N PRO A 72 9.05 -7.75 -2.86
CA PRO A 72 9.59 -6.62 -2.13
C PRO A 72 10.99 -6.92 -1.60
N LYS A 73 11.86 -5.93 -1.65
CA LYS A 73 13.22 -6.03 -1.11
C LYS A 73 13.28 -5.34 0.24
N GLY A 74 13.82 -6.03 1.24
CA GLY A 74 13.96 -5.48 2.57
C GLY A 74 14.73 -6.42 3.48
N THR A 75 14.91 -6.00 4.73
CA THR A 75 15.54 -6.82 5.76
C THR A 75 14.63 -7.99 6.16
N VAL A 76 15.19 -8.97 6.86
CA VAL A 76 14.40 -10.09 7.40
C VAL A 76 13.25 -9.58 8.27
N PHE A 77 13.52 -8.58 9.12
CA PHE A 77 12.51 -7.99 9.99
C PHE A 77 11.41 -7.27 9.18
N GLN A 78 11.81 -6.46 8.19
CA GLN A 78 10.86 -5.76 7.33
C GLN A 78 9.95 -6.75 6.60
N ILE A 79 10.51 -7.79 6.00
CA ILE A 79 9.73 -8.80 5.28
C ILE A 79 8.71 -9.46 6.23
N LYS A 80 9.12 -9.76 7.46
CA LYS A 80 8.24 -10.33 8.48
C LYS A 80 7.07 -9.39 8.81
N VAL A 81 7.36 -8.10 8.98
CA VAL A 81 6.34 -7.09 9.24
C VAL A 81 5.37 -6.96 8.06
N TRP A 82 5.90 -6.88 6.84
CA TRP A 82 5.07 -6.74 5.65
C TRP A 82 4.16 -7.96 5.41
N LYS A 83 4.66 -9.17 5.68
CA LYS A 83 3.82 -10.39 5.62
C LYS A 83 2.69 -10.35 6.64
N ALA A 84 2.94 -9.81 7.82
CA ALA A 84 1.89 -9.65 8.84
C ALA A 84 0.81 -8.66 8.38
N LEU A 85 1.20 -7.59 7.68
CA LEU A 85 0.24 -6.61 7.12
C LEU A 85 -0.73 -7.26 6.14
N LEU A 86 -0.27 -8.22 5.35
CA LEU A 86 -1.12 -8.90 4.37
C LEU A 86 -2.29 -9.67 5.00
N LYS A 87 -2.23 -9.94 6.30
CA LYS A 87 -3.31 -10.61 7.03
C LYS A 87 -4.44 -9.67 7.44
N ILE A 88 -4.25 -8.35 7.33
CA ILE A 88 -5.28 -7.36 7.65
C ILE A 88 -6.19 -7.23 6.45
N LYS A 89 -7.43 -7.69 6.59
CA LYS A 89 -8.39 -7.75 5.49
C LYS A 89 -8.91 -6.37 5.11
N TYR A 90 -9.35 -6.25 3.88
CA TYR A 90 -10.02 -5.07 3.34
C TYR A 90 -11.15 -4.61 4.27
N GLY A 91 -11.20 -3.32 4.54
CA GLY A 91 -12.21 -2.73 5.43
C GLY A 91 -11.95 -2.93 6.91
N LYS A 92 -10.83 -3.57 7.28
CA LYS A 92 -10.45 -3.81 8.67
C LYS A 92 -9.20 -3.02 9.01
N THR A 93 -9.02 -2.75 10.30
CA THR A 93 -7.84 -2.06 10.81
C THR A 93 -7.26 -2.82 12.00
N LYS A 94 -5.98 -2.59 12.26
CA LYS A 94 -5.31 -3.01 13.49
C LYS A 94 -4.55 -1.83 14.08
N SER A 95 -4.38 -1.82 15.39
CA SER A 95 -3.49 -0.86 16.01
C SER A 95 -2.04 -1.32 15.89
N TYR A 96 -1.11 -0.36 16.03
CA TYR A 96 0.32 -0.69 16.09
C TYR A 96 0.62 -1.67 17.23
N LEU A 97 -0.07 -1.53 18.36
CA LEU A 97 0.07 -2.44 19.50
C LEU A 97 -0.39 -3.86 19.13
N GLU A 98 -1.57 -3.99 18.51
CA GLU A 98 -2.08 -5.29 18.07
C GLU A 98 -1.14 -5.95 17.06
N GLN A 99 -0.60 -5.17 16.13
CA GLN A 99 0.37 -5.66 15.15
C GLN A 99 1.64 -6.18 15.84
N SER A 100 2.16 -5.42 16.82
CA SER A 100 3.36 -5.80 17.56
C SER A 100 3.13 -7.05 18.40
N LYS A 101 1.96 -7.19 19.04
CA LYS A 101 1.58 -8.39 19.76
C LYS A 101 1.53 -9.60 18.84
N ALA A 102 0.94 -9.46 17.64
CA ALA A 102 0.85 -10.55 16.68
C ALA A 102 2.23 -10.99 16.19
N LEU A 103 3.22 -10.09 16.18
CA LEU A 103 4.61 -10.40 15.84
C LEU A 103 5.41 -10.95 17.03
N GLY A 104 4.79 -11.00 18.21
CA GLY A 104 5.38 -11.63 19.40
C GLY A 104 6.19 -10.70 20.29
N ASP A 105 6.20 -9.37 20.03
CA ASP A 105 6.97 -8.43 20.81
C ASP A 105 6.28 -7.07 20.92
N VAL A 106 5.61 -6.84 22.06
CA VAL A 106 4.92 -5.56 22.31
C VAL A 106 5.90 -4.39 22.46
N LYS A 107 7.17 -4.65 22.75
CA LYS A 107 8.18 -3.61 22.88
C LYS A 107 8.69 -3.12 21.52
N ALA A 108 8.36 -3.84 20.45
CA ALA A 108 8.83 -3.53 19.10
C ALA A 108 7.94 -2.52 18.35
N ILE A 109 7.01 -1.85 19.04
CA ILE A 109 6.04 -0.92 18.40
C ILE A 109 6.73 0.08 17.47
N ARG A 110 7.82 0.72 17.92
CA ARG A 110 8.53 1.72 17.12
C ARG A 110 9.21 1.09 15.90
N ALA A 111 9.84 -0.06 16.08
CA ALA A 111 10.49 -0.77 14.99
C ALA A 111 9.45 -1.25 13.95
N VAL A 112 8.31 -1.74 14.43
CA VAL A 112 7.19 -2.16 13.56
C VAL A 112 6.64 -0.96 12.78
N ALA A 113 6.41 0.17 13.45
CA ALA A 113 5.93 1.39 12.79
C ALA A 113 6.93 1.88 11.73
N THR A 114 8.23 1.83 12.02
CA THR A 114 9.26 2.20 11.05
C THR A 114 9.24 1.26 9.84
N ALA A 115 9.12 -0.05 10.07
CA ALA A 115 9.04 -1.04 8.99
C ALA A 115 7.77 -0.84 8.14
N ASN A 116 6.64 -0.52 8.77
CA ASN A 116 5.42 -0.15 8.05
C ASN A 116 5.66 1.03 7.10
N GLY A 117 6.37 2.05 7.58
CA GLY A 117 6.70 3.23 6.78
C GLY A 117 7.68 2.96 5.64
N LYS A 118 8.41 1.85 5.67
CA LYS A 118 9.33 1.43 4.62
C LYS A 118 8.71 0.46 3.62
N ASN A 119 7.42 0.18 3.75
CA ASN A 119 6.68 -0.68 2.83
C ASN A 119 6.88 -0.21 1.37
N PRO A 120 7.43 -1.06 0.49
CA PRO A 120 7.68 -0.67 -0.89
C PRO A 120 6.46 -0.84 -1.81
N LEU A 121 5.41 -1.52 -1.36
CA LEU A 121 4.23 -1.86 -2.17
C LEU A 121 2.97 -1.26 -1.57
N TRP A 122 2.84 0.06 -1.69
CA TRP A 122 1.67 0.78 -1.13
C TRP A 122 0.38 0.16 -1.66
N ILE A 123 -0.64 0.08 -0.82
CA ILE A 123 -1.96 -0.48 -1.10
C ILE A 123 -1.96 -2.01 -1.14
N VAL A 124 -1.11 -2.63 -1.94
CA VAL A 124 -1.03 -4.10 -2.06
C VAL A 124 -0.57 -4.71 -0.74
N ILE A 125 0.45 -4.14 -0.11
CA ILE A 125 0.79 -4.44 1.28
C ILE A 125 0.14 -3.34 2.12
N PRO A 126 -0.93 -3.64 2.87
CA PRO A 126 -1.84 -2.61 3.36
C PRO A 126 -1.38 -1.95 4.67
N CYS A 127 -0.25 -1.25 4.64
CA CYS A 127 0.24 -0.53 5.81
C CYS A 127 -0.71 0.60 6.23
N HIS A 128 -1.58 1.07 5.34
CA HIS A 128 -2.61 2.07 5.66
C HIS A 128 -3.66 1.56 6.64
N ARG A 129 -3.78 0.23 6.83
CA ARG A 129 -4.73 -0.39 7.74
C ARG A 129 -4.25 -0.47 9.18
N VAL A 130 -3.07 0.06 9.47
CA VAL A 130 -2.56 0.15 10.84
C VAL A 130 -2.74 1.57 11.36
N ILE A 131 -3.39 1.71 12.50
CA ILE A 131 -3.78 3.00 13.09
C ILE A 131 -3.35 3.06 14.56
N GLY A 132 -3.47 4.23 15.18
CA GLY A 132 -3.21 4.37 16.62
C GLY A 132 -4.24 3.59 17.44
N SER A 133 -3.87 3.20 18.67
CA SER A 133 -4.76 2.46 19.56
C SER A 133 -6.02 3.23 19.93
N ASP A 134 -5.99 4.56 19.86
CA ASP A 134 -7.13 5.44 20.09
C ASP A 134 -7.94 5.71 18.81
N GLY A 135 -7.60 5.05 17.70
CA GLY A 135 -8.22 5.26 16.40
C GLY A 135 -7.61 6.40 15.59
N SER A 136 -6.61 7.10 16.11
CA SER A 136 -5.99 8.23 15.41
C SER A 136 -5.18 7.74 14.21
N LEU A 137 -5.11 8.59 13.17
CA LEU A 137 -4.26 8.34 12.01
C LEU A 137 -2.88 8.93 12.29
N THR A 138 -1.89 8.06 12.35
CA THR A 138 -0.49 8.45 12.57
C THR A 138 0.39 7.76 11.54
N GLY A 139 1.30 8.52 10.94
CA GLY A 139 2.32 8.00 10.07
C GLY A 139 1.80 7.28 8.81
N TYR A 140 2.12 7.85 7.67
CA TYR A 140 1.98 7.19 6.37
C TYR A 140 2.99 7.83 5.43
N ALA A 141 3.78 7.04 4.72
CA ALA A 141 4.80 7.56 3.81
C ALA A 141 4.20 8.47 2.73
N GLY A 142 2.99 8.16 2.29
CA GLY A 142 2.26 8.96 1.31
C GLY A 142 1.50 10.15 1.87
N GLY A 143 1.60 10.41 3.18
CA GLY A 143 0.84 11.49 3.84
C GLY A 143 -0.49 11.00 4.41
N LEU A 144 -0.92 11.65 5.50
CA LEU A 144 -2.13 11.23 6.20
C LEU A 144 -3.40 11.37 5.36
N TRP A 145 -3.45 12.31 4.43
CA TRP A 145 -4.61 12.48 3.55
C TRP A 145 -4.84 11.27 2.65
N ARG A 146 -3.76 10.64 2.18
CA ARG A 146 -3.86 9.39 1.39
C ARG A 146 -4.30 8.23 2.26
N LYS A 147 -3.77 8.14 3.47
CA LYS A 147 -4.16 7.11 4.43
C LYS A 147 -5.65 7.19 4.74
N GLU A 148 -6.13 8.39 5.05
CA GLU A 148 -7.55 8.63 5.32
C GLU A 148 -8.42 8.26 4.13
N TRP A 149 -8.02 8.67 2.91
CA TRP A 149 -8.75 8.33 1.70
C TRP A 149 -8.87 6.82 1.51
N LEU A 150 -7.77 6.10 1.69
CA LEU A 150 -7.75 4.64 1.52
C LEU A 150 -8.65 3.95 2.55
N LEU A 151 -8.61 4.38 3.80
CA LEU A 151 -9.45 3.80 4.85
C LEU A 151 -10.94 4.06 4.59
N ASN A 152 -11.28 5.27 4.17
CA ASN A 152 -12.66 5.63 3.82
C ASN A 152 -13.15 4.89 2.58
N HIS A 153 -12.28 4.71 1.61
CA HIS A 153 -12.59 3.95 0.40
C HIS A 153 -12.92 2.49 0.73
N GLU A 154 -12.17 1.90 1.67
CA GLU A 154 -12.36 0.50 2.06
C GLU A 154 -13.51 0.29 3.03
N ASN A 155 -13.91 1.33 3.77
CA ASN A 155 -14.99 1.22 4.75
C ASN A 155 -15.80 2.52 4.87
N PRO A 156 -16.58 2.88 3.85
CA PRO A 156 -17.37 4.12 3.87
C PRO A 156 -18.48 4.12 4.94
N VAL A 157 -18.99 2.94 5.33
CA VAL A 157 -20.03 2.82 6.35
C VAL A 157 -19.54 3.29 7.72
N LYS A 158 -18.27 2.98 8.05
CA LYS A 158 -17.68 3.40 9.33
C LYS A 158 -17.61 4.92 9.43
N GLN A 159 -17.30 5.61 8.33
CA GLN A 159 -17.27 7.07 8.30
C GLN A 159 -18.66 7.66 8.50
N GLN A 160 -19.69 7.09 7.89
CA GLN A 160 -21.05 7.54 8.04
C GLN A 160 -21.57 7.41 9.48
N SER A 161 -21.09 6.41 10.22
CA SER A 161 -21.53 6.18 11.60
C SER A 161 -20.95 7.21 12.58
N LEU A 162 -20.00 8.05 12.18
CA LEU A 162 -19.44 9.13 12.99
C LEU A 162 -20.30 10.40 12.95
N PHE A 163 -21.29 10.44 12.11
CA PHE A 163 -22.23 11.54 11.96
C PHE A 163 -23.63 11.06 12.34
#